data_46f7d482170b77cfc010f0da6fe6b8a6
#
_entry.id   46f7d482170b77cfc010f0da6fe6b8a6
#
_cell.length_a   1.000
_cell.length_b   1.000
_cell.length_c   1.000
_cell.angle_alpha   90.00
_cell.angle_beta   90.00
_cell.angle_gamma   90.00
#
_symmetry.space_group_name_H-M   'P 1'
#
loop_
_entity.id
_entity.type
_entity.pdbx_description
1 polymer ?
#
loop_
_entity_poly.entity_id
_entity_poly.type
_entity_poly.pdbx_seq_one_letter_code
_entity_poly.pdbx_strand_id
1 'polypeptide(L)'
;MQRIHTSNLFNFGAIPSIAALALFASAQARAIGTEDEIFQQPLQSEFNRLDANNDRRLTQKEAVVDIDFSNRFQLADADKDGALAIEEYNAFKSRAQQARIQIYLDDSTVTAKIKAELIRDAGMHGLDISVETRHGEVILSGFVDNHVQMRRAMHIASGIRGVRSVKNGLVVKS
;
A
#
# COMPACT_ATOMS: atom_id res chain seq x y z
N MET A 1 52.54 -38.23 54.00
CA MET A 1 53.01 -38.51 52.61
C MET A 1 51.85 -39.07 51.84
N GLN A 2 51.46 -38.40 50.84
CA GLN A 2 50.78 -38.70 49.57
C GLN A 2 49.62 -37.83 49.21
N ARG A 3 49.81 -37.34 48.17
CA ARG A 3 49.32 -36.48 47.06
C ARG A 3 47.81 -36.52 46.84
N ILE A 4 47.29 -35.34 46.80
CA ILE A 4 46.01 -34.90 46.29
C ILE A 4 46.06 -35.01 44.76
N HIS A 5 45.02 -35.65 44.16
CA HIS A 5 44.78 -35.52 42.73
C HIS A 5 43.37 -35.00 42.51
N THR A 6 43.30 -33.72 42.18
CA THR A 6 42.12 -33.07 41.71
C THR A 6 41.99 -33.28 40.18
N SER A 7 40.91 -33.85 39.74
CA SER A 7 40.54 -33.78 38.32
C SER A 7 39.13 -33.21 38.19
N ASN A 8 39.10 -31.95 37.89
CA ASN A 8 37.90 -31.23 37.40
C ASN A 8 37.58 -31.72 35.99
N LEU A 9 36.46 -32.39 35.84
CA LEU A 9 35.84 -32.60 34.53
C LEU A 9 34.71 -31.60 34.37
N PHE A 10 35.02 -30.52 33.71
CA PHE A 10 34.00 -29.63 33.14
C PHE A 10 33.31 -30.37 32.00
N ASN A 11 32.07 -30.77 32.24
CA ASN A 11 31.19 -31.27 31.21
C ASN A 11 30.63 -30.08 30.43
N PHE A 12 31.24 -29.76 29.29
CA PHE A 12 30.68 -28.83 28.35
C PHE A 12 29.48 -29.47 27.68
N GLY A 13 28.29 -29.09 28.14
CA GLY A 13 27.03 -29.39 27.48
C GLY A 13 27.07 -28.83 26.04
N ALA A 14 26.84 -29.73 25.09
CA ALA A 14 26.78 -29.42 23.68
C ALA A 14 25.71 -28.36 23.39
N ILE A 15 26.12 -27.24 22.89
CA ILE A 15 25.25 -26.21 22.34
C ILE A 15 24.59 -26.80 21.06
N PRO A 16 23.27 -26.85 20.95
CA PRO A 16 22.66 -27.34 19.72
C PRO A 16 23.00 -26.35 18.58
N SER A 17 23.51 -26.91 17.52
CA SER A 17 23.98 -26.25 16.32
C SER A 17 22.93 -25.30 15.76
N ILE A 18 23.32 -24.06 15.42
CA ILE A 18 22.50 -23.01 14.76
C ILE A 18 21.82 -23.55 13.47
N ALA A 19 22.37 -24.62 12.88
CA ALA A 19 21.79 -25.30 11.72
C ALA A 19 20.40 -25.92 11.95
N ALA A 20 20.05 -26.32 13.19
CA ALA A 20 18.74 -26.87 13.50
C ALA A 20 17.63 -25.80 13.54
N LEU A 21 17.98 -24.55 13.89
CA LEU A 21 17.02 -23.43 13.92
C LEU A 21 16.65 -22.95 12.51
N ALA A 22 17.59 -23.02 11.57
CA ALA A 22 17.34 -22.63 10.17
C ALA A 22 16.42 -23.62 9.43
N LEU A 23 16.46 -24.90 9.78
CA LEU A 23 15.58 -25.92 9.22
C LEU A 23 14.13 -25.82 9.74
N PHE A 24 13.95 -25.37 10.99
CA PHE A 24 12.61 -25.12 11.53
C PHE A 24 11.96 -23.87 10.93
N ALA A 25 12.74 -22.80 10.70
CA ALA A 25 12.25 -21.59 10.06
C ALA A 25 11.84 -21.84 8.59
N SER A 26 12.59 -22.68 7.87
CA SER A 26 12.26 -23.02 6.47
C SER A 26 11.04 -23.93 6.32
N ALA A 27 10.76 -24.79 7.32
CA ALA A 27 9.57 -25.64 7.31
C ALA A 27 8.29 -24.86 7.65
N GLN A 28 8.39 -23.86 8.53
CA GLN A 28 7.25 -22.98 8.86
C GLN A 28 6.97 -21.95 7.75
N ALA A 29 7.99 -21.46 7.06
CA ALA A 29 7.82 -20.57 5.91
C ALA A 29 7.13 -21.27 4.71
N ARG A 30 7.22 -22.59 4.60
CA ARG A 30 6.49 -23.37 3.59
C ARG A 30 5.03 -23.63 3.94
N ALA A 31 4.66 -23.54 5.22
CA ALA A 31 3.29 -23.75 5.68
C ALA A 31 2.41 -22.47 5.59
N ILE A 32 3.04 -21.31 5.47
CA ILE A 32 2.35 -20.04 5.24
C ILE A 32 2.66 -19.68 3.77
N GLY A 33 1.88 -20.09 2.82
CA GLY A 33 2.12 -19.87 1.39
C GLY A 33 2.95 -18.60 1.09
N THR A 34 3.71 -18.58 0.03
CA THR A 34 4.47 -17.38 -0.36
C THR A 34 3.49 -16.20 -0.50
N GLU A 35 3.93 -14.98 -0.25
CA GLU A 35 3.07 -13.78 -0.40
C GLU A 35 2.35 -13.79 -1.75
N ASP A 36 2.98 -14.30 -2.79
CA ASP A 36 2.39 -14.47 -4.12
C ASP A 36 1.20 -15.45 -4.12
N GLU A 37 1.22 -16.55 -3.37
CA GLU A 37 0.10 -17.50 -3.30
C GLU A 37 -1.11 -16.91 -2.57
N ILE A 38 -0.89 -16.12 -1.51
CA ILE A 38 -1.97 -15.51 -0.72
C ILE A 38 -2.73 -14.46 -1.55
N PHE A 39 -2.02 -13.72 -2.41
CA PHE A 39 -2.63 -12.69 -3.27
C PHE A 39 -3.20 -13.23 -4.58
N GLN A 40 -2.73 -14.37 -5.07
CA GLN A 40 -3.20 -14.97 -6.32
C GLN A 40 -4.50 -15.75 -6.19
N GLN A 41 -4.79 -16.36 -5.04
CA GLN A 41 -6.03 -17.13 -4.84
C GLN A 41 -7.32 -16.32 -5.06
N PRO A 42 -7.46 -15.07 -4.56
CA PRO A 42 -8.63 -14.25 -4.86
C PRO A 42 -8.78 -13.92 -6.35
N LEU A 43 -7.67 -13.69 -7.05
CA LEU A 43 -7.67 -13.38 -8.48
C LEU A 43 -8.06 -14.60 -9.33
N GLN A 44 -7.60 -15.79 -8.97
CA GLN A 44 -8.00 -17.04 -9.61
C GLN A 44 -9.50 -17.30 -9.45
N SER A 45 -10.05 -17.06 -8.28
CA SER A 45 -11.49 -17.22 -8.02
C SER A 45 -12.33 -16.21 -8.81
N GLU A 46 -11.83 -14.98 -8.96
CA GLU A 46 -12.49 -13.94 -9.77
C GLU A 46 -12.42 -14.29 -11.26
N PHE A 47 -11.28 -14.75 -11.75
CA PHE A 47 -11.11 -15.22 -13.12
C PHE A 47 -12.09 -16.34 -13.44
N ASN A 48 -12.15 -17.41 -12.61
CA ASN A 48 -13.03 -18.55 -12.82
C ASN A 48 -14.51 -18.17 -12.79
N ARG A 49 -14.88 -17.09 -12.08
CA ARG A 49 -16.26 -16.60 -12.07
C ARG A 49 -16.62 -15.87 -13.36
N LEU A 50 -15.66 -15.23 -14.00
CA LEU A 50 -15.82 -14.50 -15.26
C LEU A 50 -15.79 -15.46 -16.45
N ASP A 51 -14.99 -16.50 -16.40
CA ASP A 51 -14.84 -17.54 -17.40
C ASP A 51 -16.10 -18.45 -17.40
N ALA A 52 -17.12 -18.02 -18.15
CA ALA A 52 -18.43 -18.66 -18.14
C ALA A 52 -18.44 -20.00 -18.87
N ASN A 53 -17.57 -20.18 -19.85
CA ASN A 53 -17.45 -21.41 -20.65
C ASN A 53 -16.42 -22.40 -20.11
N ASN A 54 -15.64 -22.00 -19.08
CA ASN A 54 -14.58 -22.76 -18.43
C ASN A 54 -13.46 -23.22 -19.39
N ASP A 55 -13.15 -22.41 -20.40
CA ASP A 55 -12.06 -22.68 -21.35
C ASP A 55 -10.70 -22.15 -20.88
N ARG A 56 -10.65 -21.52 -19.68
CA ARG A 56 -9.48 -20.87 -19.05
C ARG A 56 -8.98 -19.64 -19.80
N ARG A 57 -9.86 -19.03 -20.58
CA ARG A 57 -9.60 -17.80 -21.30
C ARG A 57 -10.77 -16.83 -21.08
N LEU A 58 -10.49 -15.57 -20.84
CA LEU A 58 -11.52 -14.56 -20.76
C LEU A 58 -11.65 -13.84 -22.09
N THR A 59 -12.76 -13.99 -22.74
CA THR A 59 -13.11 -13.21 -23.94
C THR A 59 -13.66 -11.83 -23.54
N GLN A 60 -13.66 -10.89 -24.47
CA GLN A 60 -14.26 -9.57 -24.22
C GLN A 60 -15.75 -9.68 -23.86
N LYS A 61 -16.47 -10.69 -24.34
CA LYS A 61 -17.88 -10.93 -24.00
C LYS A 61 -18.07 -11.32 -22.54
N GLU A 62 -17.19 -12.13 -21.99
CA GLU A 62 -17.17 -12.54 -20.59
C GLU A 62 -16.75 -11.40 -19.68
N ALA A 63 -15.84 -10.54 -20.16
CA ALA A 63 -15.38 -9.36 -19.43
C ALA A 63 -16.45 -8.27 -19.26
N VAL A 64 -17.56 -8.29 -20.02
CA VAL A 64 -18.64 -7.28 -19.96
C VAL A 64 -19.32 -7.23 -18.58
N VAL A 65 -19.27 -8.30 -17.80
CA VAL A 65 -19.80 -8.36 -16.43
C VAL A 65 -19.10 -7.35 -15.49
N ASP A 66 -17.82 -7.02 -15.78
CA ASP A 66 -17.05 -5.97 -15.12
C ASP A 66 -16.79 -4.83 -16.13
N ILE A 67 -17.60 -3.77 -16.07
CA ILE A 67 -17.54 -2.65 -17.03
C ILE A 67 -16.18 -1.97 -17.02
N ASP A 68 -15.56 -1.78 -15.85
CA ASP A 68 -14.24 -1.17 -15.74
C ASP A 68 -13.16 -2.02 -16.38
N PHE A 69 -13.28 -3.33 -16.28
CA PHE A 69 -12.38 -4.27 -16.90
C PHE A 69 -12.61 -4.37 -18.41
N SER A 70 -13.85 -4.44 -18.84
CA SER A 70 -14.22 -4.50 -20.28
C SER A 70 -13.65 -3.31 -21.07
N ASN A 71 -13.71 -2.11 -20.50
CA ASN A 71 -13.15 -0.88 -21.11
C ASN A 71 -11.62 -0.92 -21.23
N ARG A 72 -10.96 -1.78 -20.48
CA ARG A 72 -9.49 -1.91 -20.43
C ARG A 72 -8.99 -3.25 -20.96
N PHE A 73 -9.88 -4.06 -21.51
CA PHE A 73 -9.56 -5.39 -22.02
C PHE A 73 -8.36 -5.40 -22.96
N GLN A 74 -8.34 -4.49 -23.92
CA GLN A 74 -7.24 -4.38 -24.88
C GLN A 74 -5.87 -4.00 -24.25
N LEU A 75 -5.88 -3.42 -23.06
CA LEU A 75 -4.65 -3.12 -22.30
C LEU A 75 -4.17 -4.36 -21.52
N ALA A 76 -5.08 -5.26 -21.21
CA ALA A 76 -4.78 -6.51 -20.53
C ALA A 76 -4.31 -7.59 -21.52
N ASP A 77 -4.90 -7.63 -22.71
CA ASP A 77 -4.57 -8.54 -23.83
C ASP A 77 -3.20 -8.14 -24.44
N ALA A 78 -2.14 -8.71 -23.89
CA ALA A 78 -0.78 -8.33 -24.21
C ALA A 78 -0.30 -8.93 -25.53
N ASP A 79 -0.74 -10.14 -25.87
CA ASP A 79 -0.40 -10.84 -27.11
C ASP A 79 -1.39 -10.56 -28.24
N LYS A 80 -2.50 -9.87 -27.94
CA LYS A 80 -3.56 -9.44 -28.88
C LYS A 80 -4.26 -10.59 -29.60
N ASP A 81 -4.44 -11.70 -28.89
CA ASP A 81 -5.14 -12.87 -29.42
C ASP A 81 -6.67 -12.80 -29.24
N GLY A 82 -7.16 -11.74 -28.55
CA GLY A 82 -8.57 -11.47 -28.35
C GLY A 82 -9.19 -12.16 -27.13
N ALA A 83 -8.39 -12.85 -26.33
CA ALA A 83 -8.79 -13.46 -25.07
C ALA A 83 -7.66 -13.33 -24.04
N LEU A 84 -7.98 -13.25 -22.76
CA LEU A 84 -6.96 -13.18 -21.71
C LEU A 84 -6.71 -14.54 -21.10
N ALA A 85 -5.47 -14.95 -21.10
CA ALA A 85 -5.00 -16.02 -20.24
C ALA A 85 -4.99 -15.56 -18.77
N ILE A 86 -4.93 -16.50 -17.82
CA ILE A 86 -4.90 -16.19 -16.38
C ILE A 86 -3.69 -15.32 -16.00
N GLU A 87 -2.57 -15.51 -16.67
CA GLU A 87 -1.34 -14.77 -16.47
C GLU A 87 -1.52 -13.28 -16.84
N GLU A 88 -2.15 -13.00 -17.96
CA GLU A 88 -2.44 -11.64 -18.43
C GLU A 88 -3.44 -10.93 -17.52
N TYR A 89 -4.49 -11.65 -17.12
CA TYR A 89 -5.46 -11.16 -16.16
C TYR A 89 -4.81 -10.79 -14.82
N ASN A 90 -4.00 -11.68 -14.26
CA ASN A 90 -3.28 -11.46 -13.02
C ASN A 90 -2.30 -10.29 -13.13
N ALA A 91 -1.55 -10.20 -14.23
CA ALA A 91 -0.62 -9.10 -14.47
C ALA A 91 -1.35 -7.75 -14.55
N PHE A 92 -2.48 -7.70 -15.25
CA PHE A 92 -3.31 -6.49 -15.34
C PHE A 92 -3.86 -6.05 -14.00
N LYS A 93 -4.49 -6.98 -13.24
CA LYS A 93 -5.06 -6.68 -11.91
C LYS A 93 -3.99 -6.26 -10.90
N SER A 94 -2.83 -6.91 -10.91
CA SER A 94 -1.70 -6.56 -10.03
C SER A 94 -1.17 -5.15 -10.32
N ARG A 95 -0.99 -4.79 -11.59
CA ARG A 95 -0.57 -3.43 -12.00
C ARG A 95 -1.59 -2.37 -11.56
N ALA A 96 -2.89 -2.65 -11.72
CA ALA A 96 -3.95 -1.74 -11.31
C ALA A 96 -3.96 -1.54 -9.79
N GLN A 97 -3.74 -2.60 -9.03
CA GLN A 97 -3.65 -2.54 -7.57
C GLN A 97 -2.41 -1.77 -7.11
N GLN A 98 -1.24 -2.04 -7.69
CA GLN A 98 0.00 -1.30 -7.40
C GLN A 98 -0.16 0.20 -7.69
N ALA A 99 -0.80 0.57 -8.80
CA ALA A 99 -1.07 1.96 -9.12
C ALA A 99 -1.98 2.64 -8.07
N ARG A 100 -3.01 1.95 -7.58
CA ARG A 100 -3.88 2.48 -6.51
C ARG A 100 -3.13 2.68 -5.19
N ILE A 101 -2.29 1.72 -4.81
CA ILE A 101 -1.44 1.82 -3.60
C ILE A 101 -0.49 3.00 -3.74
N GLN A 102 0.16 3.18 -4.89
CA GLN A 102 1.07 4.29 -5.11
C GLN A 102 0.38 5.64 -4.96
N ILE A 103 -0.79 5.81 -5.57
CA ILE A 103 -1.59 7.05 -5.42
C ILE A 103 -1.93 7.31 -3.94
N TYR A 104 -2.34 6.28 -3.20
CA TYR A 104 -2.65 6.42 -1.78
C TYR A 104 -1.43 6.84 -0.94
N LEU A 105 -0.25 6.26 -1.21
CA LEU A 105 0.99 6.63 -0.53
C LEU A 105 1.42 8.06 -0.86
N ASP A 106 1.27 8.50 -2.11
CA ASP A 106 1.58 9.86 -2.53
C ASP A 106 0.67 10.87 -1.81
N ASP A 107 -0.65 10.64 -1.77
CA ASP A 107 -1.62 11.50 -1.08
C ASP A 107 -1.36 11.56 0.43
N SER A 108 -1.04 10.43 1.06
CA SER A 108 -0.69 10.38 2.49
C SER A 108 0.58 11.18 2.79
N THR A 109 1.58 11.11 1.92
CA THR A 109 2.83 11.87 2.02
C THR A 109 2.57 13.36 1.87
N VAL A 110 1.73 13.77 0.91
CA VAL A 110 1.33 15.17 0.72
C VAL A 110 0.60 15.70 1.95
N THR A 111 -0.38 14.96 2.46
CA THR A 111 -1.11 15.31 3.69
C THR A 111 -0.17 15.53 4.86
N ALA A 112 0.77 14.59 5.09
CA ALA A 112 1.74 14.69 6.20
C ALA A 112 2.64 15.92 6.07
N LYS A 113 3.12 16.24 4.86
CA LYS A 113 3.94 17.42 4.60
C LYS A 113 3.18 18.72 4.86
N ILE A 114 1.94 18.82 4.39
CA ILE A 114 1.10 20.00 4.62
C ILE A 114 0.89 20.20 6.12
N LYS A 115 0.52 19.15 6.86
CA LYS A 115 0.34 19.22 8.32
C LYS A 115 1.61 19.67 9.03
N ALA A 116 2.77 19.14 8.62
CA ALA A 116 4.05 19.53 9.21
C ALA A 116 4.39 21.00 8.96
N GLU A 117 4.14 21.53 7.76
CA GLU A 117 4.38 22.94 7.44
C GLU A 117 3.40 23.86 8.18
N LEU A 118 2.12 23.48 8.31
CA LEU A 118 1.15 24.25 9.09
C LEU A 118 1.54 24.31 10.58
N ILE A 119 2.02 23.21 11.14
CA ILE A 119 2.51 23.18 12.54
C ILE A 119 3.78 24.02 12.73
N ARG A 120 4.67 24.02 11.74
CA ARG A 120 5.92 24.81 11.80
C ARG A 120 5.67 26.31 11.69
N ASP A 121 4.62 26.71 11.04
CA ASP A 121 4.30 28.09 10.81
C ASP A 121 3.77 28.78 12.10
N ALA A 122 4.50 29.78 12.60
CA ALA A 122 4.18 30.47 13.85
C ALA A 122 2.80 31.14 13.84
N GLY A 123 2.31 31.54 12.66
CA GLY A 123 0.98 32.15 12.50
C GLY A 123 -0.17 31.14 12.48
N MET A 124 0.15 29.83 12.48
CA MET A 124 -0.82 28.73 12.43
C MET A 124 -0.89 27.94 13.75
N HIS A 125 -0.13 28.34 14.77
CA HIS A 125 -0.13 27.64 16.04
C HIS A 125 -1.51 27.68 16.73
N GLY A 126 -1.93 26.57 17.27
CA GLY A 126 -3.19 26.46 18.01
C GLY A 126 -4.43 26.43 17.12
N LEU A 127 -4.29 26.40 15.81
CA LEU A 127 -5.41 26.29 14.88
C LEU A 127 -5.82 24.82 14.69
N ASP A 128 -7.13 24.59 14.67
CA ASP A 128 -7.71 23.29 14.37
C ASP A 128 -7.99 23.20 12.87
N ILE A 129 -6.94 22.81 12.11
CA ILE A 129 -7.00 22.65 10.67
C ILE A 129 -6.85 21.19 10.31
N SER A 130 -7.89 20.63 9.69
CA SER A 130 -7.86 19.31 9.09
C SER A 130 -7.39 19.41 7.64
N VAL A 131 -6.59 18.43 7.22
CA VAL A 131 -6.04 18.32 5.86
C VAL A 131 -6.39 16.95 5.32
N GLU A 132 -7.07 16.92 4.19
CA GLU A 132 -7.38 15.72 3.42
C GLU A 132 -6.82 15.88 2.01
N THR A 133 -6.18 14.82 1.48
CA THR A 133 -5.65 14.80 0.12
C THR A 133 -6.21 13.61 -0.64
N ARG A 134 -6.67 13.85 -1.86
CA ARG A 134 -7.16 12.82 -2.77
C ARG A 134 -6.72 13.11 -4.21
N HIS A 135 -5.89 12.24 -4.78
CA HIS A 135 -5.31 12.42 -6.12
C HIS A 135 -4.60 13.78 -6.32
N GLY A 136 -3.95 14.27 -5.25
CA GLY A 136 -3.29 15.58 -5.23
C GLY A 136 -4.25 16.78 -5.06
N GLU A 137 -5.55 16.58 -4.96
CA GLU A 137 -6.50 17.60 -4.52
C GLU A 137 -6.53 17.66 -3.00
N VAL A 138 -6.28 18.81 -2.44
CA VAL A 138 -6.24 19.06 -0.99
C VAL A 138 -7.49 19.81 -0.56
N ILE A 139 -8.11 19.38 0.51
CA ILE A 139 -9.18 20.08 1.20
C ILE A 139 -8.64 20.50 2.57
N LEU A 140 -8.65 21.80 2.83
CA LEU A 140 -8.41 22.35 4.17
C LEU A 140 -9.75 22.65 4.81
N SER A 141 -9.99 22.11 6.00
CA SER A 141 -11.21 22.37 6.77
C SER A 141 -10.86 22.67 8.24
N GLY A 142 -11.81 23.25 8.96
CA GLY A 142 -11.63 23.66 10.35
C GLY A 142 -11.75 25.16 10.55
N PHE A 143 -11.13 25.67 11.62
CA PHE A 143 -11.33 27.04 12.07
C PHE A 143 -10.01 27.81 12.10
N VAL A 144 -10.08 29.08 11.67
CA VAL A 144 -8.99 30.06 11.72
C VAL A 144 -9.51 31.34 12.39
N ASP A 145 -8.61 32.17 12.96
CA ASP A 145 -9.01 33.35 13.67
C ASP A 145 -9.30 34.56 12.74
N ASN A 146 -8.73 34.55 11.52
CA ASN A 146 -8.92 35.64 10.58
C ASN A 146 -8.63 35.20 9.13
N HIS A 147 -9.02 36.08 8.18
CA HIS A 147 -8.79 35.84 6.75
C HIS A 147 -7.31 35.80 6.33
N VAL A 148 -6.40 36.41 7.10
CA VAL A 148 -4.96 36.37 6.83
C VAL A 148 -4.44 34.96 7.04
N GLN A 149 -4.81 34.33 8.16
CA GLN A 149 -4.47 32.92 8.46
C GLN A 149 -5.09 31.97 7.43
N MET A 150 -6.34 32.20 7.02
CA MET A 150 -6.98 31.43 5.96
C MET A 150 -6.14 31.43 4.68
N ARG A 151 -5.76 32.61 4.17
CA ARG A 151 -4.92 32.74 2.97
C ARG A 151 -3.55 32.12 3.17
N ARG A 152 -2.95 32.25 4.35
CA ARG A 152 -1.66 31.68 4.69
C ARG A 152 -1.69 30.15 4.65
N ALA A 153 -2.71 29.51 5.24
CA ALA A 153 -2.91 28.07 5.19
C ALA A 153 -3.05 27.57 3.74
N MET A 154 -3.85 28.25 2.94
CA MET A 154 -4.01 27.93 1.52
C MET A 154 -2.69 28.04 0.75
N HIS A 155 -1.90 29.09 1.04
CA HIS A 155 -0.59 29.29 0.41
C HIS A 155 0.41 28.19 0.78
N ILE A 156 0.48 27.84 2.07
CA ILE A 156 1.32 26.73 2.56
C ILE A 156 0.96 25.43 1.84
N ALA A 157 -0.32 25.09 1.80
CA ALA A 157 -0.76 23.85 1.17
C ALA A 157 -0.44 23.82 -0.33
N SER A 158 -0.69 24.93 -1.04
CA SER A 158 -0.43 25.00 -2.49
C SER A 158 1.04 24.93 -2.86
N GLY A 159 1.96 25.26 -1.94
CA GLY A 159 3.40 25.20 -2.15
C GLY A 159 3.99 23.78 -2.01
N ILE A 160 3.23 22.79 -1.56
CA ILE A 160 3.73 21.45 -1.35
C ILE A 160 3.77 20.66 -2.67
N ARG A 161 4.92 20.04 -2.95
CA ARG A 161 5.08 19.19 -4.13
C ARG A 161 4.11 18.03 -4.11
N GLY A 162 3.37 17.83 -5.17
CA GLY A 162 2.33 16.81 -5.32
C GLY A 162 0.90 17.37 -5.19
N VAL A 163 0.75 18.60 -4.71
CA VAL A 163 -0.54 19.30 -4.68
C VAL A 163 -0.88 19.81 -6.07
N ARG A 164 -2.08 19.47 -6.53
CA ARG A 164 -2.65 19.94 -7.82
C ARG A 164 -3.63 21.08 -7.63
N SER A 165 -4.40 21.03 -6.56
CA SER A 165 -5.37 22.04 -6.20
C SER A 165 -5.62 22.06 -4.71
N VAL A 166 -6.06 23.21 -4.18
CA VAL A 166 -6.44 23.36 -2.77
C VAL A 166 -7.86 23.93 -2.72
N LYS A 167 -8.75 23.20 -2.06
CA LYS A 167 -10.13 23.61 -1.79
C LYS A 167 -10.22 24.18 -0.37
N ASN A 168 -10.82 25.35 -0.26
CA ASN A 168 -10.99 26.04 1.02
C ASN A 168 -12.31 25.63 1.68
N GLY A 169 -12.21 24.92 2.80
CA GLY A 169 -13.28 24.63 3.75
C GLY A 169 -13.04 25.24 5.13
N LEU A 170 -12.10 26.22 5.23
CA LEU A 170 -11.81 26.91 6.49
C LEU A 170 -12.87 27.96 6.79
N VAL A 171 -13.24 28.07 8.07
CA VAL A 171 -14.18 29.04 8.59
C VAL A 171 -13.45 29.98 9.53
N VAL A 172 -13.66 31.29 9.37
CA VAL A 172 -13.15 32.30 10.31
C VAL A 172 -14.02 32.32 11.55
N LYS A 173 -13.41 32.20 12.74
CA LYS A 173 -14.12 32.32 14.02
C LYS A 173 -14.69 33.73 14.16
N SER A 174 -15.96 33.85 14.49
CA SER A 174 -16.65 35.09 14.83
C SER A 174 -16.44 35.46 16.28
#